data_0f16dfa224430f788bb8cb9bf0d0c824
#
_entry.id   0f16dfa224430f788bb8cb9bf0d0c824
#
_cell.length_a   1.000
_cell.length_b   1.000
_cell.length_c   1.000
_cell.angle_alpha   90.00
_cell.angle_beta   90.00
_cell.angle_gamma   90.00
#
_symmetry.space_group_name_H-M   'P 1'
#
loop_
_entity.id
_entity.type
_entity.pdbx_description
1 polymer ?
#
loop_
_entity_poly.entity_id
_entity_poly.type
_entity_poly.pdbx_seq_one_letter_code
_entity_poly.pdbx_strand_id
1 'polypeptide(L)'
;MKKIIALSMSLVMALSSLTACGSKAPAGDSASGASVSGSAESAAPSESAAAAETSAAVESSEAAEAEFQSSILFCGSTSLYPILSSLASSFTEGYVTWDKVDPSFPEKNISIYVAPGGSGVGVSAAIDGTADFGMLARDIKDSEVEALGQNYQEFIVARDALTVSVNAGNPICDLMDDMPTETIRQIFAGEIATWDQVDSSLPAETINVYIRDLSGGAYEVFQKSVMGDSEVAASATQSASMTELATNIAGDPWGIGYAGFGAYNKANADSQVLFAMKVDGVEATQENIISGAYTIQRPVMFVTGAEITPSEQAFIDYIFSRTGFDVVEANGYIPAFTPAA
;
A
#
# COMPACT_ATOMS: atom_id res chain seq x y z
N MET A 1 -9.82 -50.93 23.38
CA MET A 1 -8.52 -51.60 23.12
C MET A 1 -8.18 -51.39 21.65
N LYS A 2 -7.36 -50.40 21.30
CA LYS A 2 -6.54 -50.36 20.09
C LYS A 2 -5.45 -49.32 20.32
N LYS A 3 -4.22 -49.75 20.13
CA LYS A 3 -2.97 -49.13 20.58
C LYS A 3 -2.55 -47.94 19.74
N ILE A 4 -2.11 -46.89 20.41
CA ILE A 4 -1.40 -45.71 19.89
C ILE A 4 0.05 -46.16 19.61
N ILE A 5 0.54 -45.92 18.40
CA ILE A 5 1.95 -46.03 18.05
C ILE A 5 2.46 -44.60 17.82
N ALA A 6 3.29 -44.14 18.75
CA ALA A 6 4.04 -42.90 18.61
C ALA A 6 5.33 -43.17 17.82
N LEU A 7 5.54 -42.42 16.75
CA LEU A 7 6.79 -42.45 16.00
C LEU A 7 7.57 -41.17 16.30
N SER A 8 8.61 -41.29 17.10
CA SER A 8 9.57 -40.24 17.41
C SER A 8 10.64 -40.17 16.30
N MET A 9 10.77 -39.03 15.66
CA MET A 9 11.84 -38.77 14.69
C MET A 9 12.78 -37.71 15.27
N SER A 10 13.97 -38.19 15.72
CA SER A 10 15.07 -37.37 16.21
C SER A 10 15.80 -36.73 15.04
N LEU A 11 15.91 -35.40 15.04
CA LEU A 11 16.72 -34.63 14.08
C LEU A 11 18.02 -34.21 14.77
N VAL A 12 19.14 -34.74 14.27
CA VAL A 12 20.51 -34.41 14.68
C VAL A 12 20.92 -33.07 14.09
N MET A 13 21.28 -32.09 14.95
CA MET A 13 21.95 -30.85 14.54
C MET A 13 23.47 -31.11 14.42
N ALA A 14 24.00 -30.83 13.24
CA ALA A 14 25.45 -30.69 13.04
C ALA A 14 25.83 -29.19 13.10
N LEU A 15 26.59 -28.84 14.15
CA LEU A 15 27.30 -27.56 14.24
C LEU A 15 28.56 -27.64 13.35
N SER A 16 28.72 -26.65 12.45
CA SER A 16 29.99 -26.32 11.83
C SER A 16 30.39 -24.91 12.19
N SER A 17 31.39 -24.80 13.06
CA SER A 17 32.13 -23.60 13.40
C SER A 17 33.10 -23.21 12.29
N LEU A 18 33.10 -21.96 11.85
CA LEU A 18 34.20 -21.36 11.09
C LEU A 18 34.74 -20.13 11.82
N THR A 19 36.01 -20.27 12.13
CA THR A 19 36.88 -19.39 12.87
C THR A 19 37.21 -18.11 12.11
N ALA A 20 37.29 -17.01 12.85
CA ALA A 20 37.76 -15.70 12.41
C ALA A 20 39.26 -15.68 12.21
N CYS A 21 39.74 -14.90 11.26
CA CYS A 21 41.09 -14.31 11.27
C CYS A 21 41.00 -12.84 10.89
N GLY A 22 41.39 -11.97 11.82
CA GLY A 22 41.51 -10.54 11.64
C GLY A 22 42.85 -10.14 11.05
N SER A 23 42.91 -8.93 10.49
CA SER A 23 44.11 -8.09 10.33
C SER A 23 43.69 -6.64 10.10
N LYS A 24 43.83 -5.86 11.04
CA LYS A 24 44.58 -4.60 11.33
C LYS A 24 44.79 -3.64 10.16
N ALA A 25 44.29 -2.41 10.34
CA ALA A 25 44.63 -1.21 9.59
C ALA A 25 46.06 -0.75 9.94
N PRO A 26 46.68 0.16 9.15
CA PRO A 26 47.01 1.43 9.69
C PRO A 26 46.69 2.67 8.81
N ALA A 27 46.62 3.79 9.48
CA ALA A 27 46.39 5.13 8.97
C ALA A 27 47.72 5.77 8.42
N GLY A 28 47.56 6.89 7.71
CA GLY A 28 48.60 7.84 7.30
C GLY A 28 48.28 8.44 5.95
N ASP A 29 47.90 9.56 5.83
CA ASP A 29 48.23 10.95 6.01
C ASP A 29 48.74 11.59 4.68
N SER A 30 48.07 12.70 4.33
CA SER A 30 48.53 13.94 3.71
C SER A 30 49.08 14.05 2.29
N ALA A 31 48.45 14.97 1.59
CA ALA A 31 48.95 16.15 0.91
C ALA A 31 49.23 16.14 -0.60
N SER A 32 48.46 17.04 -1.22
CA SER A 32 48.92 18.17 -2.06
C SER A 32 49.61 17.94 -3.42
N GLY A 33 49.03 18.60 -4.43
CA GLY A 33 49.89 19.28 -5.39
C GLY A 33 49.53 19.12 -6.86
N ALA A 34 48.89 20.17 -7.39
CA ALA A 34 49.21 20.93 -8.61
C ALA A 34 49.16 20.27 -10.00
N SER A 35 48.20 20.79 -10.75
CA SER A 35 48.27 21.43 -12.08
C SER A 35 49.41 21.07 -13.04
N VAL A 36 49.04 20.93 -14.35
CA VAL A 36 49.54 21.63 -15.57
C VAL A 36 48.75 21.08 -16.76
N SER A 37 47.94 21.83 -17.42
CA SER A 37 48.05 22.63 -18.63
C SER A 37 48.81 22.02 -19.83
N GLY A 38 48.14 22.00 -21.00
CA GLY A 38 48.72 21.78 -22.34
C GLY A 38 47.65 21.45 -23.35
N SER A 39 47.19 22.28 -23.97
CA SER A 39 46.98 23.06 -25.19
C SER A 39 47.43 22.41 -26.49
N ALA A 40 46.53 22.69 -27.51
CA ALA A 40 46.72 22.88 -28.94
C ALA A 40 46.89 21.59 -29.79
N GLU A 41 46.40 21.47 -31.01
CA GLU A 41 45.95 22.40 -32.05
C GLU A 41 45.68 21.55 -33.32
N SER A 42 44.62 21.87 -34.02
CA SER A 42 44.48 22.21 -35.42
C SER A 42 44.73 21.14 -36.49
N ALA A 43 43.74 20.86 -37.31
CA ALA A 43 43.66 21.22 -38.72
C ALA A 43 42.54 20.50 -39.46
N ALA A 44 41.62 21.22 -40.06
CA ALA A 44 40.94 20.94 -41.31
C ALA A 44 41.81 21.59 -42.44
N PRO A 45 41.55 21.50 -43.74
CA PRO A 45 40.31 21.23 -44.46
C PRO A 45 40.48 20.35 -45.74
N SER A 46 39.43 20.03 -46.47
CA SER A 46 39.25 20.36 -47.89
C SER A 46 38.07 19.66 -48.56
N GLU A 47 37.22 20.47 -49.08
CA GLU A 47 36.29 20.44 -50.19
C GLU A 47 36.44 19.33 -51.27
N SER A 48 35.28 18.85 -51.77
CA SER A 48 34.85 19.03 -53.18
C SER A 48 33.44 18.49 -53.40
N ALA A 49 32.54 19.34 -53.69
CA ALA A 49 31.64 19.66 -54.79
C ALA A 49 30.86 18.54 -55.47
N ALA A 50 29.55 18.73 -55.43
CA ALA A 50 28.51 18.68 -56.44
C ALA A 50 28.18 17.37 -57.18
N ALA A 51 26.93 16.95 -56.98
CA ALA A 51 25.97 16.76 -58.09
C ALA A 51 24.53 16.71 -57.48
N ALA A 52 23.71 17.62 -57.98
CA ALA A 52 22.27 17.62 -57.75
C ALA A 52 21.62 16.56 -58.64
N GLU A 53 20.74 15.73 -58.07
CA GLU A 53 19.61 15.17 -58.80
C GLU A 53 18.37 15.17 -57.94
N THR A 54 17.38 15.90 -58.43
CA THR A 54 16.00 16.02 -58.01
C THR A 54 15.31 14.65 -58.02
N SER A 55 14.82 14.22 -56.88
CA SER A 55 13.77 13.22 -56.88
C SER A 55 12.73 13.55 -55.81
N ALA A 56 11.50 13.48 -56.24
CA ALA A 56 10.29 13.96 -55.61
C ALA A 56 10.12 13.56 -54.15
N ALA A 57 9.70 14.54 -53.36
CA ALA A 57 9.15 14.32 -52.02
C ALA A 57 7.93 13.41 -52.11
N VAL A 58 8.07 12.22 -51.57
CA VAL A 58 6.96 11.46 -51.00
C VAL A 58 6.97 11.80 -49.51
N GLU A 59 6.15 12.75 -49.12
CA GLU A 59 5.74 12.93 -47.76
C GLU A 59 4.97 11.66 -47.36
N SER A 60 5.64 10.65 -46.85
CA SER A 60 5.01 9.69 -45.95
C SER A 60 5.00 10.33 -44.60
N SER A 61 3.84 10.88 -44.20
CA SER A 61 3.52 11.14 -42.82
C SER A 61 3.43 9.77 -42.13
N GLU A 62 4.57 9.22 -41.71
CA GLU A 62 4.60 8.29 -40.60
C GLU A 62 4.28 9.13 -39.35
N ALA A 63 2.98 9.21 -39.05
CA ALA A 63 2.56 9.37 -37.67
C ALA A 63 3.21 8.18 -36.95
N ALA A 64 4.19 8.45 -36.08
CA ALA A 64 4.73 7.43 -35.19
C ALA A 64 3.54 6.83 -34.46
N GLU A 65 3.14 5.61 -34.81
CA GLU A 65 2.16 4.87 -34.03
C GLU A 65 2.77 4.75 -32.64
N ALA A 66 2.13 5.35 -31.65
CA ALA A 66 2.56 5.28 -30.27
C ALA A 66 2.70 3.80 -29.93
N GLU A 67 3.87 3.40 -29.45
CA GLU A 67 4.14 1.98 -29.15
C GLU A 67 3.13 1.48 -28.12
N PHE A 68 2.43 0.39 -28.42
CA PHE A 68 1.44 -0.21 -27.51
C PHE A 68 2.08 -0.54 -26.16
N GLN A 69 1.56 0.04 -25.08
CA GLN A 69 2.01 -0.21 -23.72
C GLN A 69 1.51 -1.59 -23.25
N SER A 70 2.44 -2.53 -23.08
CA SER A 70 2.11 -3.91 -22.66
C SER A 70 2.31 -4.17 -21.18
N SER A 71 2.85 -3.20 -20.43
CA SER A 71 3.08 -3.30 -18.99
C SER A 71 2.40 -2.17 -18.25
N ILE A 72 1.83 -2.48 -17.07
CA ILE A 72 1.15 -1.53 -16.20
C ILE A 72 1.76 -1.65 -14.80
N LEU A 73 2.10 -0.53 -14.18
CA LEU A 73 2.69 -0.47 -12.85
C LEU A 73 1.81 0.32 -11.89
N PHE A 74 1.36 -0.34 -10.85
CA PHE A 74 0.71 0.25 -9.68
C PHE A 74 1.70 0.31 -8.51
N CYS A 75 1.76 1.44 -7.80
CA CYS A 75 2.62 1.59 -6.62
C CYS A 75 1.85 2.27 -5.49
N GLY A 76 2.06 1.88 -4.24
CA GLY A 76 1.57 2.64 -3.10
C GLY A 76 0.84 1.84 -2.02
N SER A 77 -0.43 2.13 -1.78
CA SER A 77 -1.21 1.64 -0.64
C SER A 77 -1.11 0.14 -0.38
N THR A 78 -0.68 -0.22 0.82
CA THR A 78 -0.67 -1.62 1.29
C THR A 78 -2.07 -2.18 1.54
N SER A 79 -3.10 -1.32 1.61
CA SER A 79 -4.50 -1.74 1.73
C SER A 79 -5.08 -2.17 0.38
N LEU A 80 -4.74 -1.45 -0.70
CA LEU A 80 -5.19 -1.79 -2.05
C LEU A 80 -4.34 -2.90 -2.68
N TYR A 81 -3.09 -3.07 -2.23
CA TYR A 81 -2.15 -4.05 -2.75
C TYR A 81 -2.72 -5.47 -2.88
N PRO A 82 -3.34 -6.10 -1.85
CA PRO A 82 -3.85 -7.47 -1.98
C PRO A 82 -4.98 -7.60 -3.02
N ILE A 83 -5.83 -6.58 -3.16
CA ILE A 83 -6.91 -6.54 -4.13
C ILE A 83 -6.34 -6.50 -5.56
N LEU A 84 -5.51 -5.49 -5.85
CA LEU A 84 -4.94 -5.32 -7.20
C LEU A 84 -3.99 -6.44 -7.57
N SER A 85 -3.21 -6.98 -6.63
CA SER A 85 -2.34 -8.14 -6.90
C SER A 85 -3.14 -9.39 -7.29
N SER A 86 -4.26 -9.63 -6.63
CA SER A 86 -5.16 -10.75 -6.96
C SER A 86 -5.79 -10.55 -8.34
N LEU A 87 -6.25 -9.34 -8.65
CA LEU A 87 -6.84 -9.00 -9.95
C LEU A 87 -5.82 -9.06 -11.08
N ALA A 88 -4.60 -8.54 -10.86
CA ALA A 88 -3.51 -8.60 -11.83
C ALA A 88 -3.12 -10.05 -12.17
N SER A 89 -3.03 -10.91 -11.15
CA SER A 89 -2.75 -12.34 -11.36
C SER A 89 -3.88 -13.01 -12.14
N SER A 90 -5.13 -12.81 -11.72
CA SER A 90 -6.30 -13.40 -12.39
C SER A 90 -6.44 -12.93 -13.85
N PHE A 91 -6.20 -11.65 -14.12
CA PHE A 91 -6.23 -11.08 -15.46
C PHE A 91 -5.13 -11.68 -16.36
N THR A 92 -3.88 -11.68 -15.84
CA THR A 92 -2.73 -12.20 -16.58
C THR A 92 -2.85 -13.70 -16.84
N GLU A 93 -3.32 -14.49 -15.88
CA GLU A 93 -3.55 -15.93 -16.05
C GLU A 93 -4.71 -16.24 -17.00
N GLY A 94 -5.75 -15.40 -16.99
CA GLY A 94 -6.93 -15.58 -17.82
C GLY A 94 -6.71 -15.26 -19.28
N TYR A 95 -5.96 -14.21 -19.58
CA TYR A 95 -5.77 -13.71 -20.95
C TYR A 95 -4.40 -14.02 -21.54
N VAL A 96 -3.32 -14.05 -20.75
CA VAL A 96 -1.92 -14.31 -21.12
C VAL A 96 -1.33 -13.22 -22.02
N THR A 97 -2.00 -12.88 -23.13
CA THR A 97 -1.58 -11.87 -24.12
C THR A 97 -2.68 -10.86 -24.39
N TRP A 98 -2.29 -9.66 -24.78
CA TRP A 98 -3.21 -8.53 -24.97
C TRP A 98 -4.22 -8.76 -26.11
N ASP A 99 -3.86 -9.48 -27.17
CA ASP A 99 -4.78 -9.84 -28.27
C ASP A 99 -5.94 -10.77 -27.82
N LYS A 100 -5.82 -11.40 -26.65
CA LYS A 100 -6.90 -12.18 -26.05
C LYS A 100 -7.85 -11.31 -25.22
N VAL A 101 -7.39 -10.14 -24.78
CA VAL A 101 -8.25 -9.15 -24.13
C VAL A 101 -9.11 -8.43 -25.16
N ASP A 102 -8.46 -7.93 -26.22
CA ASP A 102 -9.12 -7.31 -27.38
C ASP A 102 -8.39 -7.72 -28.68
N PRO A 103 -9.11 -8.22 -29.70
CA PRO A 103 -8.50 -8.60 -30.98
C PRO A 103 -7.80 -7.48 -31.74
N SER A 104 -8.04 -6.22 -31.39
CA SER A 104 -7.34 -5.06 -31.97
C SER A 104 -5.98 -4.80 -31.35
N PHE A 105 -5.67 -5.43 -30.22
CA PHE A 105 -4.39 -5.30 -29.55
C PHE A 105 -3.32 -6.23 -30.14
N PRO A 106 -2.04 -5.90 -30.05
CA PRO A 106 -0.97 -6.76 -30.52
C PRO A 106 -0.80 -8.01 -29.65
N GLU A 107 -0.30 -9.10 -30.24
CA GLU A 107 0.10 -10.31 -29.51
C GLU A 107 1.37 -10.04 -28.68
N LYS A 108 1.18 -9.36 -27.54
CA LYS A 108 2.22 -9.08 -26.53
C LYS A 108 1.79 -9.67 -25.19
N ASN A 109 2.75 -10.17 -24.41
CA ASN A 109 2.47 -10.67 -23.05
C ASN A 109 1.95 -9.55 -22.15
N ILE A 110 0.98 -9.87 -21.31
CA ILE A 110 0.48 -8.98 -20.27
C ILE A 110 1.50 -8.95 -19.13
N SER A 111 1.83 -7.74 -18.68
CA SER A 111 2.71 -7.52 -17.51
C SER A 111 2.10 -6.48 -16.61
N ILE A 112 1.50 -6.90 -15.50
CA ILE A 112 0.90 -5.99 -14.51
C ILE A 112 1.63 -6.15 -13.19
N TYR A 113 2.26 -5.07 -12.73
CA TYR A 113 3.04 -5.04 -11.50
C TYR A 113 2.32 -4.20 -10.44
N VAL A 114 2.25 -4.73 -9.22
CA VAL A 114 1.67 -4.03 -8.08
C VAL A 114 2.70 -3.99 -6.97
N ALA A 115 3.17 -2.81 -6.59
CA ALA A 115 4.22 -2.61 -5.59
C ALA A 115 3.66 -1.91 -4.34
N PRO A 116 3.80 -2.50 -3.14
CA PRO A 116 3.41 -1.84 -1.91
C PRO A 116 4.45 -0.78 -1.49
N GLY A 117 4.00 0.35 -0.89
CA GLY A 117 4.90 1.43 -0.46
C GLY A 117 4.24 2.46 0.46
N GLY A 118 2.92 2.39 0.65
CA GLY A 118 2.13 3.41 1.35
C GLY A 118 1.56 4.47 0.41
N SER A 119 0.48 5.17 0.85
CA SER A 119 -0.27 6.11 0.01
C SER A 119 0.58 7.29 -0.50
N GLY A 120 1.44 7.85 0.36
CA GLY A 120 2.32 8.96 -0.04
C GLY A 120 3.30 8.57 -1.14
N VAL A 121 3.92 7.38 -1.02
CA VAL A 121 4.84 6.84 -2.05
C VAL A 121 4.10 6.61 -3.36
N GLY A 122 2.86 6.09 -3.31
CA GLY A 122 2.06 5.86 -4.50
C GLY A 122 1.75 7.13 -5.26
N VAL A 123 1.30 8.18 -4.57
CA VAL A 123 1.02 9.47 -5.21
C VAL A 123 2.28 10.09 -5.79
N SER A 124 3.40 10.08 -5.04
CA SER A 124 4.68 10.58 -5.56
C SER A 124 5.11 9.83 -6.82
N ALA A 125 4.95 8.50 -6.86
CA ALA A 125 5.31 7.70 -8.01
C ALA A 125 4.46 8.04 -9.25
N ALA A 126 3.16 8.32 -9.08
CA ALA A 126 2.29 8.77 -10.18
C ALA A 126 2.64 10.20 -10.64
N ILE A 127 2.96 11.11 -9.73
CA ILE A 127 3.39 12.48 -10.05
C ILE A 127 4.71 12.46 -10.83
N ASP A 128 5.67 11.65 -10.39
CA ASP A 128 7.00 11.55 -11.00
C ASP A 128 7.02 10.69 -12.29
N GLY A 129 5.89 10.05 -12.63
CA GLY A 129 5.78 9.13 -13.77
C GLY A 129 6.62 7.85 -13.64
N THR A 130 6.98 7.47 -12.40
CA THR A 130 7.70 6.21 -12.10
C THR A 130 6.75 5.03 -11.89
N ALA A 131 5.45 5.28 -11.76
CA ALA A 131 4.36 4.33 -11.87
C ALA A 131 3.23 4.94 -12.69
N ASP A 132 2.48 4.10 -13.41
CA ASP A 132 1.32 4.53 -14.18
C ASP A 132 0.17 4.96 -13.25
N PHE A 133 0.04 4.24 -12.14
CA PHE A 133 -0.98 4.51 -11.13
C PHE A 133 -0.42 4.54 -9.71
N GLY A 134 -0.81 5.57 -8.96
CA GLY A 134 -0.56 5.68 -7.51
C GLY A 134 -1.72 5.12 -6.71
N MET A 135 -1.46 4.14 -5.84
CA MET A 135 -2.46 3.54 -4.95
C MET A 135 -2.57 4.31 -3.63
N LEU A 136 -3.78 4.64 -3.21
CA LEU A 136 -4.09 5.37 -1.98
C LEU A 136 -5.11 4.61 -1.12
N ALA A 137 -5.04 4.84 0.19
CA ALA A 137 -6.08 4.47 1.14
C ALA A 137 -6.38 5.69 2.05
N ARG A 138 -6.68 6.80 1.45
CA ARG A 138 -7.11 8.08 2.00
C ARG A 138 -7.63 8.97 0.88
N ASP A 139 -8.27 10.06 1.24
CA ASP A 139 -8.55 11.12 0.27
C ASP A 139 -7.24 11.68 -0.30
N ILE A 140 -7.24 12.04 -1.58
CA ILE A 140 -6.12 12.74 -2.19
C ILE A 140 -6.12 14.21 -1.71
N LYS A 141 -4.94 14.80 -1.56
CA LYS A 141 -4.79 16.20 -1.15
C LYS A 141 -4.90 17.13 -2.35
N ASP A 142 -5.44 18.33 -2.16
CA ASP A 142 -5.56 19.33 -3.23
C ASP A 142 -4.21 19.60 -3.92
N SER A 143 -3.12 19.68 -3.14
CA SER A 143 -1.77 19.86 -3.67
C SER A 143 -1.26 18.67 -4.51
N GLU A 144 -1.72 17.47 -4.23
CA GLU A 144 -1.40 16.26 -4.99
C GLU A 144 -2.19 16.23 -6.31
N VAL A 145 -3.47 16.64 -6.29
CA VAL A 145 -4.30 16.83 -7.50
C VAL A 145 -3.67 17.86 -8.40
N GLU A 146 -3.24 19.03 -7.86
CA GLU A 146 -2.57 20.06 -8.61
C GLU A 146 -1.27 19.56 -9.26
N ALA A 147 -0.48 18.74 -8.54
CA ALA A 147 0.76 18.16 -9.03
C ALA A 147 0.56 17.10 -10.12
N LEU A 148 -0.52 16.30 -10.05
CA LEU A 148 -0.92 15.35 -11.09
C LEU A 148 -1.40 16.05 -12.38
N GLY A 149 -1.89 17.27 -12.27
CA GLY A 149 -2.19 18.15 -13.40
C GLY A 149 -3.54 17.90 -14.06
N GLN A 150 -3.66 18.30 -15.34
CA GLN A 150 -4.95 18.38 -16.05
C GLN A 150 -5.53 17.00 -16.41
N ASN A 151 -4.71 15.97 -16.51
CA ASN A 151 -5.13 14.61 -16.83
C ASN A 151 -5.44 13.78 -15.58
N TYR A 152 -5.50 14.44 -14.40
CA TYR A 152 -5.84 13.76 -13.16
C TYR A 152 -7.15 12.97 -13.28
N GLN A 153 -7.06 11.69 -12.92
CA GLN A 153 -8.20 10.80 -12.78
C GLN A 153 -8.06 9.98 -11.51
N GLU A 154 -9.19 9.71 -10.85
CA GLU A 154 -9.27 8.85 -9.67
C GLU A 154 -10.26 7.71 -9.87
N PHE A 155 -9.93 6.55 -9.29
CA PHE A 155 -10.71 5.34 -9.39
C PHE A 155 -10.92 4.76 -7.99
N ILE A 156 -12.09 4.99 -7.41
CA ILE A 156 -12.43 4.50 -6.08
C ILE A 156 -12.89 3.05 -6.19
N VAL A 157 -12.04 2.13 -5.73
CA VAL A 157 -12.30 0.67 -5.81
C VAL A 157 -13.13 0.19 -4.62
N ALA A 158 -12.83 0.72 -3.43
CA ALA A 158 -13.48 0.27 -2.20
C ALA A 158 -13.59 1.40 -1.17
N ARG A 159 -14.44 1.18 -0.17
CA ARG A 159 -14.40 1.91 1.10
C ARG A 159 -13.83 1.01 2.17
N ASP A 160 -13.00 1.58 3.01
CA ASP A 160 -12.42 0.94 4.18
C ASP A 160 -12.70 1.79 5.42
N ALA A 161 -12.77 1.15 6.57
CA ALA A 161 -12.83 1.83 7.84
C ALA A 161 -11.63 1.42 8.70
N LEU A 162 -11.23 2.28 9.60
CA LEU A 162 -10.23 1.95 10.61
C LEU A 162 -10.98 1.57 11.89
N THR A 163 -11.05 0.28 12.17
CA THR A 163 -11.67 -0.23 13.38
C THR A 163 -10.72 -0.02 14.56
N VAL A 164 -11.13 0.73 15.57
CA VAL A 164 -10.39 0.77 16.83
C VAL A 164 -10.50 -0.61 17.47
N SER A 165 -9.40 -1.33 17.49
CA SER A 165 -9.39 -2.76 17.85
C SER A 165 -8.48 -3.00 19.05
N VAL A 166 -8.94 -3.88 19.94
CA VAL A 166 -8.15 -4.46 21.03
C VAL A 166 -7.99 -5.96 20.81
N ASN A 167 -7.05 -6.58 21.52
CA ASN A 167 -6.98 -8.03 21.58
C ASN A 167 -8.29 -8.61 22.13
N ALA A 168 -8.85 -9.64 21.49
CA ALA A 168 -10.13 -10.24 21.92
C ALA A 168 -10.08 -10.89 23.32
N GLY A 169 -8.89 -11.17 23.85
CA GLY A 169 -8.67 -11.65 25.21
C GLY A 169 -8.48 -10.54 26.26
N ASN A 170 -8.54 -9.25 25.84
CA ASN A 170 -8.45 -8.15 26.77
C ASN A 170 -9.71 -8.08 27.65
N PRO A 171 -9.59 -7.99 29.00
CA PRO A 171 -10.76 -7.91 29.90
C PRO A 171 -11.71 -6.74 29.63
N ILE A 172 -11.30 -5.70 28.93
CA ILE A 172 -12.18 -4.59 28.55
C ILE A 172 -13.36 -5.08 27.70
N CYS A 173 -13.16 -6.13 26.89
CA CYS A 173 -14.20 -6.68 26.03
C CYS A 173 -15.42 -7.21 26.79
N ASP A 174 -15.24 -7.61 28.05
CA ASP A 174 -16.33 -8.07 28.94
C ASP A 174 -17.04 -6.91 29.66
N LEU A 175 -16.45 -5.70 29.68
CA LEU A 175 -16.95 -4.55 30.42
C LEU A 175 -17.65 -3.53 29.52
N MET A 176 -17.10 -3.28 28.34
CA MET A 176 -17.65 -2.28 27.41
C MET A 176 -17.35 -2.66 25.95
N ASP A 177 -18.23 -2.24 25.07
CA ASP A 177 -18.08 -2.40 23.62
C ASP A 177 -17.98 -1.06 22.87
N ASP A 178 -18.02 0.06 23.62
CA ASP A 178 -17.96 1.43 23.09
C ASP A 178 -16.86 2.23 23.78
N MET A 179 -16.14 3.02 22.98
CA MET A 179 -15.10 3.91 23.47
C MET A 179 -15.25 5.29 22.83
N PRO A 180 -15.46 6.35 23.62
CA PRO A 180 -15.53 7.70 23.08
C PRO A 180 -14.25 8.11 22.33
N THR A 181 -14.39 8.84 21.23
CA THR A 181 -13.26 9.37 20.44
C THR A 181 -12.23 10.08 21.33
N GLU A 182 -12.67 10.83 22.34
CA GLU A 182 -11.75 11.52 23.26
C GLU A 182 -10.92 10.54 24.11
N THR A 183 -11.51 9.45 24.59
CA THR A 183 -10.78 8.40 25.33
C THR A 183 -9.74 7.73 24.42
N ILE A 184 -10.11 7.43 23.16
CA ILE A 184 -9.19 6.87 22.17
C ILE A 184 -8.03 7.84 21.94
N ARG A 185 -8.31 9.13 21.73
CA ARG A 185 -7.31 10.18 21.58
C ARG A 185 -6.32 10.19 22.76
N GLN A 186 -6.82 10.17 23.98
CA GLN A 186 -6.01 10.21 25.21
C GLN A 186 -5.10 8.97 25.34
N ILE A 187 -5.61 7.79 24.98
CA ILE A 187 -4.82 6.56 24.96
C ILE A 187 -3.67 6.68 23.93
N PHE A 188 -4.00 7.09 22.69
CA PHE A 188 -3.01 7.20 21.63
C PHE A 188 -2.02 8.35 21.84
N ALA A 189 -2.40 9.39 22.55
CA ALA A 189 -1.52 10.48 23.00
C ALA A 189 -0.65 10.08 24.21
N GLY A 190 -0.94 8.95 24.87
CA GLY A 190 -0.23 8.49 26.07
C GLY A 190 -0.66 9.22 27.36
N GLU A 191 -1.75 9.96 27.33
CA GLU A 191 -2.35 10.61 28.50
C GLU A 191 -3.03 9.57 29.42
N ILE A 192 -3.63 8.53 28.85
CA ILE A 192 -4.09 7.31 29.50
C ILE A 192 -3.09 6.21 29.13
N ALA A 193 -2.33 5.72 30.10
CA ALA A 193 -1.22 4.81 29.89
C ALA A 193 -1.48 3.37 30.37
N THR A 194 -2.49 3.18 31.21
CA THR A 194 -2.84 1.88 31.81
C THR A 194 -4.34 1.62 31.73
N TRP A 195 -4.74 0.35 31.66
CA TRP A 195 -6.13 -0.06 31.49
C TRP A 195 -7.03 0.33 32.67
N ASP A 196 -6.53 0.36 33.91
CA ASP A 196 -7.28 0.82 35.09
C ASP A 196 -7.59 2.33 35.05
N GLN A 197 -6.94 3.11 34.23
CA GLN A 197 -7.29 4.51 33.95
C GLN A 197 -8.46 4.63 32.97
N VAL A 198 -8.73 3.63 32.16
CA VAL A 198 -9.92 3.55 31.31
C VAL A 198 -11.14 3.14 32.14
N ASP A 199 -10.99 2.08 32.91
CA ASP A 199 -12.00 1.62 33.91
C ASP A 199 -11.28 1.03 35.13
N SER A 200 -11.63 1.51 36.32
CA SER A 200 -11.00 1.13 37.59
C SER A 200 -11.15 -0.36 37.98
N SER A 201 -12.01 -1.10 37.30
CA SER A 201 -12.18 -2.55 37.50
C SER A 201 -11.16 -3.37 36.67
N LEU A 202 -10.47 -2.74 35.75
CA LEU A 202 -9.41 -3.37 34.94
C LEU A 202 -8.08 -3.41 35.72
N PRO A 203 -7.19 -4.35 35.38
CA PRO A 203 -5.86 -4.37 35.98
C PRO A 203 -5.02 -3.17 35.52
N ALA A 204 -4.08 -2.73 36.39
CA ALA A 204 -3.15 -1.64 36.11
C ALA A 204 -2.03 -2.06 35.14
N GLU A 205 -2.41 -2.65 34.02
CA GLU A 205 -1.49 -3.09 32.96
C GLU A 205 -1.29 -1.97 31.95
N THR A 206 -0.08 -1.89 31.40
CA THR A 206 0.27 -0.88 30.40
C THR A 206 -0.52 -1.10 29.11
N ILE A 207 -1.07 -0.03 28.54
CA ILE A 207 -1.70 -0.04 27.22
C ILE A 207 -0.59 0.01 26.16
N ASN A 208 -0.46 -1.04 25.35
CA ASN A 208 0.47 -1.09 24.23
C ASN A 208 -0.22 -0.59 22.96
N VAL A 209 0.19 0.56 22.48
CA VAL A 209 -0.43 1.23 21.33
C VAL A 209 0.28 0.82 20.03
N TYR A 210 -0.47 0.35 19.05
CA TYR A 210 -0.01 -0.04 17.72
C TYR A 210 -0.59 0.88 16.66
N ILE A 211 0.27 1.44 15.81
CA ILE A 211 -0.11 2.35 14.72
C ILE A 211 0.50 1.93 13.39
N ARG A 212 -0.01 2.46 12.31
CA ARG A 212 0.69 2.43 11.01
C ARG A 212 1.92 3.33 11.05
N ASP A 213 2.88 3.02 10.18
CA ASP A 213 3.98 3.95 9.90
C ASP A 213 3.41 5.32 9.46
N LEU A 214 4.16 6.38 9.75
CA LEU A 214 3.72 7.76 9.55
C LEU A 214 3.49 8.13 8.07
N SER A 215 4.03 7.35 7.13
CA SER A 215 3.80 7.52 5.69
C SER A 215 2.52 6.81 5.20
N GLY A 216 1.89 6.02 6.05
CA GLY A 216 0.70 5.26 5.72
C GLY A 216 -0.55 6.13 5.68
N GLY A 217 -1.34 6.05 4.59
CA GLY A 217 -2.61 6.79 4.50
C GLY A 217 -3.60 6.49 5.64
N ALA A 218 -3.48 5.33 6.29
CA ALA A 218 -4.27 5.03 7.49
C ALA A 218 -3.87 5.89 8.69
N TYR A 219 -2.57 6.15 8.87
CA TYR A 219 -2.13 7.08 9.91
C TYR A 219 -2.71 8.48 9.69
N GLU A 220 -2.65 9.00 8.45
CA GLU A 220 -3.22 10.31 8.13
C GLU A 220 -4.73 10.38 8.42
N VAL A 221 -5.49 9.32 8.09
CA VAL A 221 -6.93 9.25 8.38
C VAL A 221 -7.20 9.20 9.89
N PHE A 222 -6.46 8.37 10.64
CA PHE A 222 -6.59 8.29 12.09
C PHE A 222 -6.22 9.62 12.76
N GLN A 223 -5.12 10.25 12.32
CA GLN A 223 -4.71 11.57 12.80
C GLN A 223 -5.81 12.61 12.62
N LYS A 224 -6.41 12.65 11.42
CA LYS A 224 -7.49 13.61 11.11
C LYS A 224 -8.77 13.32 11.88
N SER A 225 -9.18 12.05 12.01
CA SER A 225 -10.49 11.66 12.52
C SER A 225 -10.53 11.52 14.05
N VAL A 226 -9.39 11.20 14.68
CA VAL A 226 -9.31 10.91 16.12
C VAL A 226 -8.38 11.87 16.84
N MET A 227 -7.16 12.05 16.35
CA MET A 227 -6.12 12.79 17.07
C MET A 227 -6.30 14.32 16.96
N GLY A 228 -6.82 14.81 15.83
CA GLY A 228 -6.90 16.26 15.57
C GLY A 228 -5.52 16.91 15.61
N ASP A 229 -5.34 17.89 16.49
CA ASP A 229 -4.06 18.58 16.70
C ASP A 229 -3.12 17.85 17.69
N SER A 230 -3.58 16.75 18.32
CA SER A 230 -2.77 15.94 19.23
C SER A 230 -1.82 15.04 18.48
N GLU A 231 -0.62 14.82 19.01
CA GLU A 231 0.34 13.87 18.44
C GLU A 231 0.18 12.49 19.09
N VAL A 232 0.42 11.44 18.32
CA VAL A 232 0.51 10.08 18.86
C VAL A 232 1.78 9.97 19.70
N ALA A 233 1.69 9.29 20.84
CA ALA A 233 2.80 9.10 21.76
C ALA A 233 4.01 8.43 21.06
N ALA A 234 5.22 8.92 21.35
CA ALA A 234 6.44 8.36 20.81
C ALA A 234 6.71 6.88 21.20
N SER A 235 6.01 6.39 22.22
CA SER A 235 6.03 4.99 22.68
C SER A 235 5.20 4.05 21.79
N ALA A 236 4.35 4.58 20.90
CA ALA A 236 3.52 3.75 20.02
C ALA A 236 4.38 2.94 19.04
N THR A 237 4.06 1.67 18.90
CA THR A 237 4.75 0.77 17.98
C THR A 237 4.23 0.94 16.58
N GLN A 238 5.11 1.26 15.63
CA GLN A 238 4.76 1.41 14.22
C GLN A 238 4.80 0.07 13.48
N SER A 239 3.79 -0.17 12.64
CA SER A 239 3.67 -1.34 11.78
C SER A 239 3.74 -0.95 10.31
N ALA A 240 4.52 -1.68 9.50
CA ALA A 240 4.74 -1.38 8.09
C ALA A 240 3.53 -1.70 7.20
N SER A 241 2.56 -2.52 7.68
CA SER A 241 1.35 -2.88 6.94
C SER A 241 0.14 -3.03 7.86
N MET A 242 -1.08 -3.00 7.28
CA MET A 242 -2.31 -3.26 8.03
C MET A 242 -2.38 -4.69 8.58
N THR A 243 -1.85 -5.65 7.85
CA THR A 243 -1.79 -7.04 8.29
C THR A 243 -0.87 -7.20 9.50
N GLU A 244 0.30 -6.56 9.48
CA GLU A 244 1.23 -6.56 10.61
C GLU A 244 0.61 -5.87 11.83
N LEU A 245 -0.06 -4.73 11.64
CA LEU A 245 -0.73 -4.02 12.72
C LEU A 245 -1.79 -4.91 13.39
N ALA A 246 -2.67 -5.54 12.61
CA ALA A 246 -3.66 -6.47 13.12
C ALA A 246 -3.02 -7.67 13.85
N THR A 247 -1.91 -8.20 13.33
CA THR A 247 -1.16 -9.30 13.95
C THR A 247 -0.55 -8.88 15.28
N ASN A 248 0.02 -7.69 15.37
CA ASN A 248 0.62 -7.17 16.60
C ASN A 248 -0.44 -7.00 17.69
N ILE A 249 -1.61 -6.44 17.39
CA ILE A 249 -2.72 -6.32 18.36
C ILE A 249 -3.19 -7.71 18.79
N ALA A 250 -3.37 -8.64 17.84
CA ALA A 250 -3.82 -10.00 18.13
C ALA A 250 -2.82 -10.80 18.99
N GLY A 251 -1.53 -10.48 18.90
CA GLY A 251 -0.47 -11.11 19.68
C GLY A 251 -0.24 -10.54 21.07
N ASP A 252 -0.87 -9.41 21.41
CA ASP A 252 -0.67 -8.70 22.67
C ASP A 252 -1.97 -8.53 23.45
N PRO A 253 -2.16 -9.23 24.60
CA PRO A 253 -3.37 -9.12 25.40
C PRO A 253 -3.72 -7.69 25.87
N TRP A 254 -2.74 -6.80 25.94
CA TRP A 254 -2.89 -5.41 26.39
C TRP A 254 -2.80 -4.41 25.23
N GLY A 255 -2.81 -4.94 23.99
CA GLY A 255 -2.68 -4.17 22.77
C GLY A 255 -3.96 -3.46 22.37
N ILE A 256 -3.80 -2.23 21.87
CA ILE A 256 -4.83 -1.44 21.17
C ILE A 256 -4.23 -0.85 19.89
N GLY A 257 -5.02 -0.74 18.85
CA GLY A 257 -4.62 -0.10 17.61
C GLY A 257 -5.82 0.16 16.70
N TYR A 258 -5.55 0.60 15.47
CA TYR A 258 -6.60 0.75 14.46
C TYR A 258 -6.33 -0.17 13.27
N ALA A 259 -7.08 -1.24 13.15
CA ALA A 259 -6.99 -2.14 12.00
C ALA A 259 -7.89 -1.64 10.87
N GLY A 260 -7.43 -1.71 9.60
CA GLY A 260 -8.33 -1.52 8.46
C GLY A 260 -9.38 -2.62 8.44
N PHE A 261 -10.61 -2.31 8.00
CA PHE A 261 -11.77 -3.20 8.03
C PHE A 261 -11.47 -4.56 7.36
N GLY A 262 -10.79 -4.55 6.20
CA GLY A 262 -10.34 -5.76 5.55
C GLY A 262 -9.32 -6.57 6.35
N ALA A 263 -8.35 -5.92 6.99
CA ALA A 263 -7.35 -6.58 7.82
C ALA A 263 -7.98 -7.15 9.11
N TYR A 264 -8.93 -6.43 9.71
CA TYR A 264 -9.73 -6.88 10.85
C TYR A 264 -10.53 -8.14 10.51
N ASN A 265 -11.31 -8.11 9.42
CA ASN A 265 -12.11 -9.25 8.98
C ASN A 265 -11.24 -10.47 8.67
N LYS A 266 -10.12 -10.26 7.99
CA LYS A 266 -9.17 -11.33 7.66
C LYS A 266 -8.52 -11.94 8.91
N ALA A 267 -8.14 -11.12 9.88
CA ALA A 267 -7.58 -11.61 11.14
C ALA A 267 -8.59 -12.47 11.94
N ASN A 268 -9.87 -12.13 11.84
CA ASN A 268 -10.96 -12.83 12.53
C ASN A 268 -11.62 -13.95 11.71
N ALA A 269 -11.11 -14.28 10.50
CA ALA A 269 -11.76 -15.24 9.61
C ALA A 269 -11.93 -16.66 10.22
N ASP A 270 -10.92 -17.15 10.94
CA ASP A 270 -10.93 -18.48 11.54
C ASP A 270 -11.36 -18.47 13.02
N SER A 271 -11.08 -17.39 13.74
CA SER A 271 -11.42 -17.19 15.14
C SER A 271 -11.33 -15.72 15.50
N GLN A 272 -12.16 -15.27 16.44
CA GLN A 272 -12.10 -13.91 16.93
C GLN A 272 -10.82 -13.67 17.75
N VAL A 273 -9.84 -13.00 17.16
CA VAL A 273 -8.58 -12.61 17.79
C VAL A 273 -8.49 -11.11 18.06
N LEU A 274 -9.33 -10.32 17.37
CA LEU A 274 -9.49 -8.88 17.56
C LEU A 274 -10.93 -8.57 17.94
N PHE A 275 -11.12 -7.61 18.84
CA PHE A 275 -12.41 -7.04 19.18
C PHE A 275 -12.44 -5.58 18.72
N ALA A 276 -13.40 -5.23 17.86
CA ALA A 276 -13.60 -3.86 17.40
C ALA A 276 -14.49 -3.11 18.40
N MET A 277 -13.99 -2.03 18.96
CA MET A 277 -14.76 -1.11 19.77
C MET A 277 -15.70 -0.29 18.88
N LYS A 278 -16.93 -0.04 19.33
CA LYS A 278 -17.73 1.06 18.80
C LYS A 278 -17.01 2.37 19.10
N VAL A 279 -17.23 3.36 18.27
CA VAL A 279 -16.70 4.72 18.47
C VAL A 279 -17.88 5.67 18.58
N ASP A 280 -18.01 6.34 19.71
CA ASP A 280 -19.13 7.23 20.03
C ASP A 280 -20.51 6.56 19.81
N GLY A 281 -20.63 5.30 20.21
CA GLY A 281 -21.83 4.47 20.07
C GLY A 281 -22.04 3.86 18.67
N VAL A 282 -21.15 4.12 17.70
CA VAL A 282 -21.31 3.65 16.33
C VAL A 282 -20.36 2.48 16.04
N GLU A 283 -20.93 1.34 15.65
CA GLU A 283 -20.19 0.15 15.26
C GLU A 283 -19.66 0.26 13.82
N ALA A 284 -18.47 -0.26 13.55
CA ALA A 284 -17.86 -0.34 12.21
C ALA A 284 -18.53 -1.46 11.39
N THR A 285 -19.80 -1.31 11.05
CA THR A 285 -20.53 -2.19 10.14
C THR A 285 -20.48 -1.67 8.71
N GLN A 286 -20.69 -2.57 7.73
CA GLN A 286 -20.77 -2.16 6.33
C GLN A 286 -21.82 -1.04 6.11
N GLU A 287 -22.98 -1.15 6.74
CA GLU A 287 -24.04 -0.14 6.64
C GLU A 287 -23.60 1.22 7.20
N ASN A 288 -22.98 1.24 8.38
CA ASN A 288 -22.50 2.47 9.02
C ASN A 288 -21.33 3.09 8.27
N ILE A 289 -20.49 2.28 7.60
CA ILE A 289 -19.39 2.76 6.77
C ILE A 289 -19.93 3.37 5.47
N ILE A 290 -20.86 2.69 4.78
CA ILE A 290 -21.47 3.20 3.54
C ILE A 290 -22.26 4.48 3.78
N SER A 291 -23.06 4.52 4.87
CA SER A 291 -23.87 5.70 5.22
C SER A 291 -23.05 6.88 5.74
N GLY A 292 -21.76 6.66 6.10
CA GLY A 292 -20.92 7.67 6.73
C GLY A 292 -21.18 7.87 8.23
N ALA A 293 -22.02 7.04 8.86
CA ALA A 293 -22.26 7.07 10.30
C ALA A 293 -20.99 6.73 11.09
N TYR A 294 -20.22 5.72 10.62
CA TYR A 294 -18.88 5.44 11.16
C TYR A 294 -17.87 6.40 10.54
N THR A 295 -17.30 7.29 11.34
CA THR A 295 -16.53 8.44 10.86
C THR A 295 -15.08 8.15 10.53
N ILE A 296 -14.47 7.09 11.09
CA ILE A 296 -13.09 6.71 10.84
C ILE A 296 -13.03 5.83 9.60
N GLN A 297 -13.32 6.42 8.44
CA GLN A 297 -13.37 5.73 7.16
C GLN A 297 -12.56 6.45 6.09
N ARG A 298 -12.26 5.72 5.00
CA ARG A 298 -11.42 6.21 3.91
C ARG A 298 -11.77 5.54 2.58
N PRO A 299 -11.56 6.22 1.44
CA PRO A 299 -11.54 5.56 0.15
C PRO A 299 -10.27 4.70 0.02
N VAL A 300 -10.40 3.61 -0.74
CA VAL A 300 -9.30 2.79 -1.21
C VAL A 300 -9.34 2.87 -2.73
N MET A 301 -8.36 3.54 -3.33
CA MET A 301 -8.43 4.00 -4.71
C MET A 301 -7.04 4.04 -5.36
N PHE A 302 -7.02 4.23 -6.65
CA PHE A 302 -5.80 4.58 -7.38
C PHE A 302 -6.04 5.82 -8.25
N VAL A 303 -4.95 6.52 -8.55
CA VAL A 303 -4.96 7.78 -9.30
C VAL A 303 -3.88 7.76 -10.37
N THR A 304 -4.10 8.57 -11.42
CA THR A 304 -3.09 8.87 -12.43
C THR A 304 -3.13 10.34 -12.81
N GLY A 305 -2.03 10.88 -13.30
CA GLY A 305 -1.93 12.19 -13.96
C GLY A 305 -1.64 12.08 -15.46
N ALA A 306 -1.55 10.86 -15.99
CA ALA A 306 -1.30 10.60 -17.40
C ALA A 306 -2.59 10.34 -18.20
N GLU A 307 -2.51 10.38 -19.51
CA GLU A 307 -3.55 9.84 -20.38
C GLU A 307 -3.59 8.34 -20.28
N ILE A 308 -4.79 7.77 -20.10
CA ILE A 308 -4.99 6.33 -19.98
C ILE A 308 -4.87 5.68 -21.35
N THR A 309 -3.98 4.71 -21.44
CA THR A 309 -3.79 3.89 -22.66
C THR A 309 -4.90 2.86 -22.83
N PRO A 310 -5.10 2.31 -24.04
CA PRO A 310 -6.11 1.26 -24.25
C PRO A 310 -5.90 0.01 -23.38
N SER A 311 -4.66 -0.39 -23.12
CA SER A 311 -4.33 -1.52 -22.26
C SER A 311 -4.66 -1.25 -20.78
N GLU A 312 -4.37 -0.04 -20.30
CA GLU A 312 -4.74 0.39 -18.95
C GLU A 312 -6.24 0.44 -18.79
N GLN A 313 -6.96 1.00 -19.76
CA GLN A 313 -8.42 1.04 -19.73
C GLN A 313 -9.03 -0.37 -19.64
N ALA A 314 -8.50 -1.32 -20.41
CA ALA A 314 -8.98 -2.69 -20.39
C ALA A 314 -8.78 -3.36 -19.01
N PHE A 315 -7.68 -3.09 -18.32
CA PHE A 315 -7.48 -3.58 -16.96
C PHE A 315 -8.34 -2.81 -15.94
N ILE A 316 -8.54 -1.51 -16.10
CA ILE A 316 -9.48 -0.72 -15.30
C ILE A 316 -10.90 -1.29 -15.41
N ASP A 317 -11.36 -1.58 -16.62
CA ASP A 317 -12.67 -2.20 -16.85
C ASP A 317 -12.81 -3.56 -16.16
N TYR A 318 -11.71 -4.34 -16.13
CA TYR A 318 -11.67 -5.60 -15.37
C TYR A 318 -11.73 -5.39 -13.86
N ILE A 319 -11.05 -4.38 -13.32
CA ILE A 319 -11.13 -4.03 -11.90
C ILE A 319 -12.57 -3.69 -11.50
N PHE A 320 -13.31 -2.98 -12.36
CA PHE A 320 -14.70 -2.57 -12.11
C PHE A 320 -15.75 -3.57 -12.61
N SER A 321 -15.32 -4.75 -13.04
CA SER A 321 -16.20 -5.87 -13.42
C SER A 321 -16.78 -6.62 -12.21
N ARG A 322 -17.63 -7.60 -12.47
CA ARG A 322 -18.13 -8.53 -11.45
C ARG A 322 -16.99 -9.27 -10.74
N THR A 323 -15.96 -9.66 -11.47
CA THR A 323 -14.79 -10.32 -10.87
C THR A 323 -14.08 -9.38 -9.87
N GLY A 324 -13.90 -8.11 -10.24
CA GLY A 324 -13.31 -7.13 -9.33
C GLY A 324 -14.16 -6.91 -8.08
N PHE A 325 -15.48 -6.81 -8.24
CA PHE A 325 -16.42 -6.71 -7.12
C PHE A 325 -16.25 -7.87 -6.13
N ASP A 326 -16.27 -9.11 -6.63
CA ASP A 326 -16.13 -10.32 -5.80
C ASP A 326 -14.75 -10.38 -5.11
N VAL A 327 -13.68 -9.93 -5.77
CA VAL A 327 -12.32 -9.87 -5.16
C VAL A 327 -12.25 -8.81 -4.06
N VAL A 328 -12.89 -7.67 -4.21
CA VAL A 328 -12.97 -6.64 -3.17
C VAL A 328 -13.68 -7.19 -1.93
N GLU A 329 -14.83 -7.84 -2.10
CA GLU A 329 -15.58 -8.47 -0.99
C GLU A 329 -14.78 -9.60 -0.34
N ALA A 330 -14.12 -10.45 -1.13
CA ALA A 330 -13.30 -11.56 -0.62
C ALA A 330 -12.09 -11.08 0.20
N ASN A 331 -11.61 -9.84 -0.03
CA ASN A 331 -10.59 -9.21 0.80
C ASN A 331 -11.18 -8.48 2.03
N GLY A 332 -12.50 -8.54 2.24
CA GLY A 332 -13.18 -7.97 3.40
C GLY A 332 -13.41 -6.47 3.31
N TYR A 333 -13.26 -5.87 2.12
CA TYR A 333 -13.56 -4.46 1.86
C TYR A 333 -14.97 -4.29 1.30
N ILE A 334 -15.46 -3.07 1.31
CA ILE A 334 -16.78 -2.70 0.78
C ILE A 334 -16.57 -2.13 -0.63
N PRO A 335 -17.05 -2.80 -1.71
CA PRO A 335 -16.95 -2.25 -3.06
C PRO A 335 -17.60 -0.87 -3.15
N ALA A 336 -16.91 0.08 -3.79
CA ALA A 336 -17.40 1.44 -3.99
C ALA A 336 -18.13 1.62 -5.33
N PHE A 337 -18.36 0.54 -6.06
CA PHE A 337 -18.96 0.56 -7.38
C PHE A 337 -20.02 -0.57 -7.53
N THR A 338 -20.89 -0.39 -8.50
CA THR A 338 -21.77 -1.46 -8.97
C THR A 338 -21.15 -2.06 -10.22
N PRO A 339 -20.93 -3.39 -10.29
CA PRO A 339 -20.29 -3.98 -11.45
C PRO A 339 -21.12 -3.76 -12.71
N ALA A 340 -20.48 -3.54 -13.84
CA ALA A 340 -21.13 -3.49 -15.14
C ALA A 340 -21.85 -4.83 -15.39
N ALA A 341 -23.04 -4.75 -15.98
CA ALA A 341 -23.91 -5.90 -16.24
C ALA A 341 -23.31 -6.83 -17.30
#